data_44516a0db0eb5920cb4977abbfa6df30
#
_entry.id   44516a0db0eb5920cb4977abbfa6df30
#
_cell.length_a   1.000
_cell.length_b   1.000
_cell.length_c   1.000
_cell.angle_alpha   90.00
_cell.angle_beta   90.00
_cell.angle_gamma   90.00
#
_symmetry.space_group_name_H-M   'P 1'
#
loop_
_entity.id
_entity.type
_entity.pdbx_description
1 polymer ?
#
loop_
_entity_poly.entity_id
_entity_poly.type
_entity_poly.pdbx_seq_one_letter_code
_entity_poly.pdbx_strand_id
1 'polypeptide(L)'
;MTIHLVHMLQHRYYRHMQHDEALGFAINQQMFAERLTNIDLGHALGISKSTVSRKVRGHVTWSAEEVSLAAHLFGIPVDALMPTPDGSGGWVPAPYVPAGTAQIRRDPAPYGTGSVVVAGTGFEPATSGT
;
A
#
# COMPACT_ATOMS: atom_id res chain seq x y z
N MET A 1 -12.00 19.06 29.62
CA MET A 1 -11.39 18.07 30.53
C MET A 1 -11.59 16.66 30.02
N THR A 2 -12.83 16.30 29.75
CA THR A 2 -13.13 14.94 29.29
C THR A 2 -12.43 14.61 27.98
N ILE A 3 -12.43 15.54 27.04
CA ILE A 3 -11.79 15.33 25.74
C ILE A 3 -10.29 15.12 25.89
N HIS A 4 -9.68 15.89 26.77
CA HIS A 4 -8.26 15.76 27.02
C HIS A 4 -7.91 14.39 27.61
N LEU A 5 -8.72 13.93 28.54
CA LEU A 5 -8.52 12.64 29.17
C LEU A 5 -8.66 11.49 28.15
N VAL A 6 -9.68 11.58 27.31
CA VAL A 6 -9.88 10.57 26.25
C VAL A 6 -8.71 10.56 25.30
N HIS A 7 -8.21 11.72 24.93
CA HIS A 7 -7.04 11.81 24.05
C HIS A 7 -5.81 11.14 24.68
N MET A 8 -5.60 11.36 25.95
CA MET A 8 -4.47 10.74 26.65
C MET A 8 -4.60 9.23 26.72
N LEU A 9 -5.82 8.73 26.95
CA LEU A 9 -6.07 7.29 26.98
C LEU A 9 -5.81 6.68 25.62
N GLN A 10 -6.25 7.33 24.57
CA GLN A 10 -5.99 6.85 23.22
C GLN A 10 -4.50 6.81 22.93
N HIS A 11 -3.78 7.80 23.40
CA HIS A 11 -2.34 7.85 23.21
C HIS A 11 -1.64 6.69 23.88
N ARG A 12 -2.16 6.23 24.99
CA ARG A 12 -1.60 5.07 25.68
C ARG A 12 -1.84 3.78 24.94
N TYR A 13 -3.05 3.61 24.42
CA TYR A 13 -3.44 2.40 23.71
C TYR A 13 -2.88 2.36 22.32
N TYR A 14 -2.88 3.49 21.63
CA TYR A 14 -2.48 3.56 20.23
C TYR A 14 -1.17 4.31 20.14
N ARG A 15 -0.11 3.64 20.57
CA ARG A 15 1.19 4.23 20.38
C ARG A 15 1.44 4.41 18.90
N HIS A 16 2.33 5.32 18.57
CA HIS A 16 2.66 5.61 17.18
C HIS A 16 3.24 4.36 16.52
N MET A 17 2.73 4.01 15.37
CA MET A 17 3.28 2.92 14.59
C MET A 17 4.54 3.37 13.89
N GLN A 18 5.50 2.47 13.80
CA GLN A 18 6.66 2.67 12.94
C GLN A 18 6.25 2.42 11.49
N HIS A 19 7.05 2.92 10.56
CA HIS A 19 6.76 2.76 9.14
C HIS A 19 6.61 1.28 8.76
N ASP A 20 7.57 0.46 9.14
CA ASP A 20 7.52 -0.97 8.80
C ASP A 20 6.35 -1.67 9.46
N GLU A 21 6.00 -1.25 10.65
CA GLU A 21 4.86 -1.81 11.37
C GLU A 21 3.55 -1.49 10.63
N ALA A 22 3.40 -0.24 10.21
CA ALA A 22 2.20 0.19 9.48
C ALA A 22 2.12 -0.50 8.12
N LEU A 23 3.26 -0.65 7.44
CA LEU A 23 3.31 -1.34 6.17
C LEU A 23 2.94 -2.82 6.34
N GLY A 24 3.50 -3.47 7.35
CA GLY A 24 3.18 -4.86 7.64
C GLY A 24 1.72 -5.06 7.98
N PHE A 25 1.14 -4.10 8.69
CA PHE A 25 -0.28 -4.13 9.02
C PHE A 25 -1.13 -4.10 7.74
N ALA A 26 -0.82 -3.19 6.82
CA ALA A 26 -1.56 -3.07 5.57
C ALA A 26 -1.43 -4.34 4.72
N ILE A 27 -0.23 -4.90 4.66
CA ILE A 27 0.00 -6.14 3.89
C ILE A 27 -0.78 -7.28 4.52
N ASN A 28 -0.80 -7.36 5.85
CA ASN A 28 -1.54 -8.42 6.53
C ASN A 28 -3.04 -8.31 6.28
N GLN A 29 -3.58 -7.09 6.23
CA GLN A 29 -4.98 -6.89 5.89
C GLN A 29 -5.30 -7.40 4.49
N GLN A 30 -4.45 -7.10 3.53
CA GLN A 30 -4.63 -7.59 2.17
C GLN A 30 -4.61 -9.11 2.12
N MET A 31 -3.65 -9.72 2.81
CA MET A 31 -3.55 -11.18 2.86
C MET A 31 -4.81 -11.79 3.44
N PHE A 32 -5.26 -11.26 4.56
CA PHE A 32 -6.44 -11.79 5.23
C PHE A 32 -7.68 -11.68 4.34
N ALA A 33 -7.88 -10.53 3.73
CA ALA A 33 -9.05 -10.30 2.88
C ALA A 33 -9.01 -11.17 1.62
N GLU A 34 -7.82 -11.40 1.06
CA GLU A 34 -7.65 -12.18 -0.16
C GLU A 34 -7.40 -13.66 0.14
N ARG A 35 -7.44 -14.04 1.42
CA ARG A 35 -7.26 -15.43 1.85
C ARG A 35 -5.90 -16.00 1.47
N LEU A 36 -4.89 -15.17 1.58
CA LEU A 36 -3.52 -15.59 1.32
C LEU A 36 -2.81 -15.87 2.63
N THR A 37 -1.97 -16.88 2.63
CA THR A 37 -1.23 -17.28 3.84
C THR A 37 0.18 -16.72 3.81
N ASN A 38 0.88 -16.82 4.94
CA ASN A 38 2.29 -16.44 5.00
C ASN A 38 3.13 -17.29 4.03
N ILE A 39 2.72 -18.52 3.77
CA ILE A 39 3.40 -19.37 2.80
C ILE A 39 3.23 -18.78 1.41
N ASP A 40 2.02 -18.36 1.05
CA ASP A 40 1.75 -17.76 -0.26
C ASP A 40 2.59 -16.52 -0.47
N LEU A 41 2.61 -15.64 0.52
CA LEU A 41 3.40 -14.42 0.40
C LEU A 41 4.90 -14.74 0.37
N GLY A 42 5.32 -15.71 1.18
CA GLY A 42 6.71 -16.14 1.17
C GLY A 42 7.17 -16.62 -0.20
N HIS A 43 6.33 -17.39 -0.89
CA HIS A 43 6.64 -17.83 -2.24
C HIS A 43 6.78 -16.63 -3.19
N ALA A 44 5.87 -15.67 -3.08
CA ALA A 44 5.93 -14.50 -3.95
C ALA A 44 7.18 -13.66 -3.72
N LEU A 45 7.63 -13.57 -2.46
CA LEU A 45 8.76 -12.75 -2.09
C LEU A 45 10.09 -13.51 -2.08
N GLY A 46 10.04 -14.84 -2.15
CA GLY A 46 11.26 -15.64 -2.09
C GLY A 46 11.83 -15.76 -0.69
N ILE A 47 11.00 -15.69 0.34
CA ILE A 47 11.43 -15.79 1.74
C ILE A 47 10.58 -16.82 2.48
N SER A 48 11.02 -17.18 3.67
CA SER A 48 10.30 -18.18 4.47
C SER A 48 9.05 -17.58 5.10
N LYS A 49 8.10 -18.46 5.46
CA LYS A 49 6.88 -18.00 6.12
C LYS A 49 7.17 -17.36 7.47
N SER A 50 8.20 -17.81 8.16
CA SER A 50 8.55 -17.22 9.45
C SER A 50 9.10 -15.80 9.27
N THR A 51 9.84 -15.56 8.20
CA THR A 51 10.31 -14.21 7.88
C THR A 51 9.13 -13.32 7.52
N VAL A 52 8.16 -13.83 6.74
CA VAL A 52 6.94 -13.09 6.46
C VAL A 52 6.24 -12.69 7.76
N SER A 53 6.09 -13.65 8.68
CA SER A 53 5.44 -13.38 9.96
C SER A 53 6.12 -12.25 10.72
N ARG A 54 7.46 -12.21 10.73
CA ARG A 54 8.18 -11.14 11.42
C ARG A 54 8.05 -9.81 10.71
N LYS A 55 8.01 -9.82 9.38
CA LYS A 55 7.86 -8.59 8.61
C LYS A 55 6.48 -7.97 8.82
N VAL A 56 5.42 -8.78 8.81
CA VAL A 56 4.08 -8.24 9.00
C VAL A 56 3.87 -7.72 10.41
N ARG A 57 4.66 -8.18 11.37
CA ARG A 57 4.61 -7.65 12.74
C ARG A 57 5.54 -6.46 12.96
N GLY A 58 6.25 -6.05 11.91
CA GLY A 58 7.14 -4.89 12.01
C GLY A 58 8.49 -5.17 12.62
N HIS A 59 8.86 -6.44 12.80
CA HIS A 59 10.12 -6.81 13.43
C HIS A 59 11.29 -6.87 12.43
N VAL A 60 10.98 -6.91 11.13
CA VAL A 60 11.97 -6.97 10.07
C VAL A 60 11.54 -5.99 8.98
N THR A 61 12.50 -5.25 8.47
CA THR A 61 12.25 -4.22 7.48
C THR A 61 11.80 -4.80 6.14
N TRP A 62 10.90 -4.10 5.47
CA TRP A 62 10.47 -4.43 4.12
C TRP A 62 11.39 -3.74 3.12
N SER A 63 11.86 -4.46 2.12
CA SER A 63 12.59 -3.84 1.02
C SER A 63 11.59 -3.33 -0.01
N ALA A 64 12.05 -2.39 -0.84
CA ALA A 64 11.22 -1.87 -1.92
C ALA A 64 10.78 -2.97 -2.87
N GLU A 65 11.68 -3.90 -3.16
CA GLU A 65 11.36 -5.03 -4.04
C GLU A 65 10.26 -5.90 -3.43
N GLU A 66 10.35 -6.17 -2.13
CA GLU A 66 9.34 -6.99 -1.45
C GLU A 66 7.98 -6.33 -1.49
N VAL A 67 7.92 -5.03 -1.28
CA VAL A 67 6.66 -4.31 -1.34
C VAL A 67 6.09 -4.36 -2.75
N SER A 68 6.93 -4.20 -3.76
CA SER A 68 6.50 -4.27 -5.15
C SER A 68 5.94 -5.65 -5.49
N LEU A 69 6.61 -6.71 -5.04
CA LEU A 69 6.15 -8.07 -5.28
C LEU A 69 4.85 -8.35 -4.54
N ALA A 70 4.71 -7.84 -3.33
CA ALA A 70 3.47 -8.01 -2.58
C ALA A 70 2.32 -7.30 -3.27
N ALA A 71 2.53 -6.07 -3.72
CA ALA A 71 1.50 -5.33 -4.42
C ALA A 71 1.08 -6.05 -5.70
N HIS A 72 2.05 -6.60 -6.41
CA HIS A 72 1.76 -7.36 -7.62
C HIS A 72 0.92 -8.59 -7.31
N LEU A 73 1.26 -9.30 -6.25
CA LEU A 73 0.50 -10.47 -5.81
C LEU A 73 -0.95 -10.08 -5.49
N PHE A 74 -1.15 -8.95 -4.84
CA PHE A 74 -2.49 -8.48 -4.48
C PHE A 74 -3.24 -7.84 -5.65
N GLY A 75 -2.56 -7.54 -6.75
CA GLY A 75 -3.20 -6.88 -7.89
C GLY A 75 -3.55 -5.42 -7.64
N ILE A 76 -2.74 -4.72 -6.87
CA ILE A 76 -2.95 -3.31 -6.52
C ILE A 76 -1.65 -2.54 -6.77
N PRO A 77 -1.73 -1.20 -6.89
CA PRO A 77 -0.51 -0.41 -7.04
C PRO A 77 0.26 -0.35 -5.74
N VAL A 78 1.57 -0.14 -5.84
CA VAL A 78 2.44 -0.11 -4.67
C VAL A 78 2.00 0.96 -3.68
N ASP A 79 1.63 2.13 -4.16
CA ASP A 79 1.25 3.23 -3.26
C ASP A 79 -0.01 2.93 -2.47
N ALA A 80 -0.81 1.96 -2.90
CA ALA A 80 -1.98 1.53 -2.13
C ALA A 80 -1.61 0.77 -0.87
N LEU A 81 -0.36 0.31 -0.78
CA LEU A 81 0.15 -0.35 0.43
C LEU A 81 0.92 0.60 1.34
N MET A 82 1.33 1.76 0.83
CA MET A 82 2.25 2.61 1.57
C MET A 82 1.56 3.36 2.69
N PRO A 83 2.16 3.36 3.87
CA PRO A 83 1.61 4.14 4.98
C PRO A 83 1.79 5.63 4.76
N THR A 84 1.03 6.43 5.49
CA THR A 84 1.15 7.89 5.44
C THR A 84 1.54 8.40 6.83
N PRO A 85 2.27 9.51 6.89
CA PRO A 85 2.61 10.10 8.19
C PRO A 85 1.35 10.56 8.91
N ASP A 86 1.34 10.39 10.24
CA ASP A 86 0.21 10.83 11.05
C ASP A 86 0.36 12.26 11.56
N GLY A 87 1.46 12.90 11.23
CA GLY A 87 1.72 14.28 11.64
C GLY A 87 2.36 14.41 13.02
N SER A 88 2.63 13.33 13.72
CA SER A 88 3.21 13.38 15.05
C SER A 88 4.35 12.37 15.23
N GLY A 89 5.02 12.03 14.13
CA GLY A 89 6.18 11.16 14.17
C GLY A 89 5.87 9.70 13.95
N GLY A 90 4.61 9.35 13.77
CA GLY A 90 4.21 7.98 13.49
C GLY A 90 3.63 7.83 12.09
N TRP A 91 3.10 6.64 11.82
CA TRP A 91 2.59 6.28 10.50
C TRP A 91 1.23 5.63 10.63
N VAL A 92 0.38 5.87 9.63
CA VAL A 92 -0.96 5.29 9.55
C VAL A 92 -0.94 4.25 8.43
N PRO A 93 -1.40 3.02 8.71
CA PRO A 93 -1.42 2.00 7.66
C PRO A 93 -2.44 2.34 6.58
N ALA A 94 -2.14 1.93 5.35
CA ALA A 94 -3.07 2.09 4.24
C ALA A 94 -4.28 1.19 4.48
N PRO A 95 -5.49 1.64 4.11
CA PRO A 95 -6.67 0.80 4.21
C PRO A 95 -6.66 -0.29 3.16
N TYR A 96 -7.47 -1.32 3.38
CA TYR A 96 -7.60 -2.38 2.40
C TYR A 96 -8.17 -1.85 1.09
N VAL A 97 -7.63 -2.32 -0.03
CA VAL A 97 -8.18 -2.06 -1.36
C VAL A 97 -8.33 -3.40 -2.08
N PRO A 98 -9.42 -3.59 -2.82
CA PRO A 98 -9.62 -4.86 -3.53
C PRO A 98 -8.72 -4.97 -4.75
N ALA A 99 -8.47 -6.20 -5.17
CA ALA A 99 -7.68 -6.48 -6.37
C ALA A 99 -8.34 -5.79 -7.58
N GLY A 100 -7.49 -5.30 -8.47
CA GLY A 100 -7.98 -4.63 -9.68
C GLY A 100 -8.14 -3.13 -9.53
N THR A 101 -7.96 -2.58 -8.33
CA THR A 101 -8.08 -1.15 -8.09
C THR A 101 -7.12 -0.36 -8.98
N ALA A 102 -5.95 -0.93 -9.29
CA ALA A 102 -4.97 -0.26 -10.14
C ALA A 102 -5.52 0.04 -11.52
N GLN A 103 -6.27 -0.89 -12.10
CA GLN A 103 -6.84 -0.67 -13.42
C GLN A 103 -7.88 0.44 -13.41
N ILE A 104 -8.68 0.48 -12.36
CA ILE A 104 -9.69 1.52 -12.25
C ILE A 104 -9.04 2.89 -12.15
N ARG A 105 -7.96 2.99 -11.40
CA ARG A 105 -7.28 4.26 -11.23
C ARG A 105 -6.61 4.76 -12.48
N ARG A 106 -6.21 3.85 -13.33
CA ARG A 106 -5.51 4.24 -14.55
C ARG A 106 -6.41 4.74 -15.63
N ASP A 107 -7.65 4.57 -15.43
CA ASP A 107 -8.54 5.18 -16.37
C ASP A 107 -8.37 6.62 -16.27
N PRO A 108 -8.08 7.08 -17.35
CA PRO A 108 -7.56 8.30 -17.36
C PRO A 108 -8.24 9.33 -17.21
N ALA A 109 -7.99 9.50 -16.91
CA ALA A 109 -8.27 10.33 -16.75
C ALA A 109 -7.78 11.30 -17.12
N PRO A 110 -7.75 11.53 -17.22
CA PRO A 110 -7.41 12.23 -17.67
C PRO A 110 -6.33 12.88 -17.59
N TYR A 111 -5.85 13.00 -17.66
CA TYR A 111 -4.76 13.68 -17.74
C TYR A 111 -4.40 14.17 -18.86
N GLY A 112 -5.20 14.06 -19.13
CA GLY A 112 -4.97 14.32 -19.72
C GLY A 112 -4.74 14.25 -20.28
N THR A 113 -5.28 13.86 -20.51
CA THR A 113 -4.93 13.74 -20.77
C THR A 113 -4.57 13.38 -21.33
N GLY A 114 -4.98 13.20 -21.72
CA GLY A 114 -4.69 12.67 -21.77
C GLY A 114 -4.23 12.36 -22.35
N SER A 115 -4.41 12.29 -22.70
CA SER A 115 -4.03 11.95 -22.93
C SER A 115 -3.55 11.75 -23.50
N VAL A 116 -3.70 11.64 -23.67
CA VAL A 116 -3.29 11.39 -23.95
C VAL A 116 -2.95 11.25 -24.63
N VAL A 117 -3.21 11.19 -24.83
CA VAL A 117 -2.94 10.97 -25.19
C VAL A 117 -2.66 10.97 -25.90
N VAL A 118 -2.88 11.05 -26.00
CA VAL A 118 -2.68 10.96 -26.39
C VAL A 118 -2.45 10.94 -26.92
N ALA A 119 -2.73 10.94 -27.14
CA ALA A 119 -2.62 10.86 -27.37
C ALA A 119 -2.32 10.92 -27.71
N GLY A 120 -2.61 11.32 -28.20
CA GLY A 120 -2.54 11.17 -28.35
C GLY A 120 -2.10 11.35 -28.65
N THR A 121 -2.35 11.30 -28.57
CA THR A 121 -2.13 11.43 -28.77
C THR A 121 -1.60 11.62 -28.83
N GLY A 122 -1.81 11.74 -29.20
CA GLY A 122 -1.63 11.71 -29.12
C GLY A 122 -1.06 12.00 -29.37
N PHE A 123 -0.93 12.03 -29.07
CA PHE A 123 -0.60 12.19 -29.35
C PHE A 123 -0.22 12.58 -29.86
N GLU A 124 -0.27 12.03 -29.71
CA GLU A 124 -0.12 12.28 -29.99
C GLU A 124 0.16 12.58 -30.44
N PRO A 125 0.01 12.88 -30.98
CA PRO A 125 0.06 13.12 -31.25
C PRO A 125 0.20 13.37 -31.82
N ALA A 126 -0.04 13.24 -32.16
CA ALA A 126 0.04 13.35 -32.34
C ALA A 126 0.20 13.55 -32.96
N THR A 127 -0.04 13.56 -33.23
CA THR A 127 0.06 13.70 -33.53
C THR A 127 0.18 13.93 -34.09
N SER A 128 -0.06 14.04 -34.36
CA SER A 128 0.01 14.21 -34.64
C SER A 128 0.09 14.37 -35.12
N GLY A 129 -0.17 14.58 -35.38
CA GLY A 129 -0.16 14.56 -35.51
C GLY A 129 -0.09 14.78 -35.93
N THR A 130 -0.54 14.93 -36.20
CA THR A 130 -0.43 15.02 -36.57
C THR A 130 -0.41 15.07 -36.75
#